data_9a5a2eaef99095130ea0ee7a3c78d725
#
_entry.id   9a5a2eaef99095130ea0ee7a3c78d725
#
_cell.length_a   1.000
_cell.length_b   1.000
_cell.length_c   1.000
_cell.angle_alpha   90.00
_cell.angle_beta   90.00
_cell.angle_gamma   90.00
#
_symmetry.space_group_name_H-M   'P 1'
#
loop_
_entity.id
_entity.type
_entity.pdbx_description
1 polymer ?
#
loop_
_entity_poly.entity_id
_entity_poly.type
_entity_poly.pdbx_seq_one_letter_code
_entity_poly.pdbx_strand_id
1 'polypeptide(L)'
;MIPAPGAGSEGTKKKRKRRRPANRAPQTSTSGMTPTPSKKPARPYAKRVDEVSAGGLVIDKSGLQGLLIGRRDQKDPEGKKLLWSLPKGHIEEGETPEQAAIREVAEETGINSQITQSLGVIDFWFMAGGKRIHKTVHHFIFKETGGLLAAQESEVDEVGWFPLAEIVGLLAYPDEKKLIAKNAELLA
;
A
#
# COMPACT_ATOMS: atom_id res chain seq x y z
N MET A 1 -56.50 -16.43 15.55
CA MET A 1 -56.78 -17.56 14.63
C MET A 1 -55.50 -17.94 13.94
N ILE A 2 -54.98 -19.11 14.30
CA ILE A 2 -53.91 -19.84 13.61
C ILE A 2 -54.58 -20.76 12.62
N PRO A 3 -54.00 -21.11 11.46
CA PRO A 3 -53.22 -22.33 11.44
C PRO A 3 -51.95 -22.29 10.54
N ALA A 4 -50.92 -22.97 11.00
CA ALA A 4 -49.97 -23.72 10.21
C ALA A 4 -50.54 -25.15 9.97
N PRO A 5 -49.85 -26.12 9.32
CA PRO A 5 -48.60 -26.20 8.58
C PRO A 5 -48.75 -27.01 7.27
N GLY A 6 -47.69 -27.12 6.50
CA GLY A 6 -47.62 -28.04 5.37
C GLY A 6 -46.20 -28.55 5.13
N ALA A 7 -46.06 -29.86 5.32
CA ALA A 7 -44.81 -30.63 5.32
C ALA A 7 -44.31 -31.04 3.92
N GLY A 8 -42.99 -31.21 3.82
CA GLY A 8 -42.28 -32.37 3.30
C GLY A 8 -42.16 -32.61 1.83
N SER A 9 -40.92 -32.75 1.34
CA SER A 9 -40.52 -33.95 0.56
C SER A 9 -39.02 -34.08 0.47
N GLU A 10 -38.53 -35.19 0.97
CA GLU A 10 -37.19 -35.74 0.80
C GLU A 10 -36.98 -36.15 -0.66
N GLY A 11 -35.81 -35.80 -1.20
CA GLY A 11 -35.33 -36.22 -2.52
C GLY A 11 -34.01 -37.02 -2.43
N THR A 12 -34.16 -38.31 -2.48
CA THR A 12 -33.13 -39.37 -2.34
C THR A 12 -32.01 -39.30 -3.35
N LYS A 13 -30.77 -39.45 -2.85
CA LYS A 13 -29.51 -39.62 -3.60
C LYS A 13 -29.46 -41.00 -4.26
N LYS A 14 -29.43 -41.08 -5.59
CA LYS A 14 -29.10 -42.33 -6.34
C LYS A 14 -27.61 -42.37 -6.67
N LYS A 15 -26.89 -43.32 -6.04
CA LYS A 15 -25.52 -43.75 -6.41
C LYS A 15 -25.55 -44.51 -7.70
N ARG A 16 -24.82 -44.03 -8.75
CA ARG A 16 -24.55 -44.81 -9.97
C ARG A 16 -23.22 -45.56 -9.83
N LYS A 17 -23.29 -46.89 -9.75
CA LYS A 17 -22.17 -47.84 -9.90
C LYS A 17 -21.63 -47.79 -11.33
N ARG A 18 -20.34 -47.52 -11.48
CA ARG A 18 -19.62 -47.73 -12.73
C ARG A 18 -19.09 -49.14 -12.78
N ARG A 19 -19.52 -49.93 -13.77
CA ARG A 19 -19.00 -51.26 -14.14
C ARG A 19 -17.70 -51.08 -14.95
N ARG A 20 -16.69 -51.85 -14.60
CA ARG A 20 -15.52 -52.10 -15.43
C ARG A 20 -15.81 -53.11 -16.51
N PRO A 21 -15.26 -53.01 -17.73
CA PRO A 21 -14.94 -54.16 -18.55
C PRO A 21 -13.42 -54.42 -18.53
N ALA A 22 -13.08 -55.66 -18.31
CA ALA A 22 -11.75 -56.17 -18.59
C ALA A 22 -11.68 -56.55 -20.06
N ASN A 23 -10.60 -56.21 -20.75
CA ASN A 23 -10.08 -57.11 -21.77
C ASN A 23 -8.59 -56.89 -22.05
N ARG A 24 -7.95 -57.93 -22.34
CA ARG A 24 -6.60 -58.45 -22.36
C ARG A 24 -5.83 -58.00 -23.60
N ALA A 25 -4.52 -57.94 -23.43
CA ALA A 25 -3.43 -57.53 -24.32
C ALA A 25 -3.39 -58.25 -25.71
N PRO A 26 -2.50 -57.82 -26.63
CA PRO A 26 -1.11 -58.24 -26.57
C PRO A 26 -0.07 -57.13 -26.81
N GLN A 27 1.13 -57.47 -26.35
CA GLN A 27 2.35 -56.66 -26.40
C GLN A 27 2.89 -56.52 -27.83
N THR A 28 3.30 -55.33 -28.20
CA THR A 28 4.39 -55.13 -29.16
C THR A 28 5.29 -54.02 -28.60
N SER A 29 6.55 -54.39 -28.37
CA SER A 29 7.64 -53.54 -27.94
C SER A 29 8.00 -52.55 -29.05
N THR A 30 7.80 -51.25 -28.79
CA THR A 30 8.50 -50.18 -29.48
C THR A 30 9.07 -49.22 -28.46
N SER A 31 10.38 -49.14 -28.48
CA SER A 31 11.20 -48.18 -27.73
C SER A 31 10.73 -46.76 -27.98
N GLY A 32 9.89 -46.22 -27.07
CA GLY A 32 9.41 -44.86 -27.10
C GLY A 32 10.21 -44.01 -26.11
N MET A 33 11.11 -43.18 -26.61
CA MET A 33 11.71 -42.08 -25.85
C MET A 33 10.64 -41.26 -25.21
N THR A 34 10.57 -41.26 -23.88
CA THR A 34 9.75 -40.34 -23.11
C THR A 34 10.28 -38.90 -23.34
N PRO A 35 9.46 -37.97 -23.79
CA PRO A 35 9.90 -36.57 -23.88
C PRO A 35 10.12 -36.05 -22.46
N THR A 36 11.36 -35.73 -22.16
CA THR A 36 11.75 -35.01 -20.94
C THR A 36 10.97 -33.71 -20.91
N PRO A 37 10.29 -33.36 -19.78
CA PRO A 37 9.60 -32.08 -19.70
C PRO A 37 10.65 -30.96 -19.84
N SER A 38 10.55 -30.20 -20.92
CA SER A 38 11.38 -29.03 -21.15
C SER A 38 11.15 -28.07 -20.01
N LYS A 39 12.15 -27.85 -19.14
CA LYS A 39 12.13 -26.77 -18.15
C LYS A 39 11.94 -25.46 -18.93
N LYS A 40 10.77 -24.82 -18.76
CA LYS A 40 10.58 -23.46 -19.24
C LYS A 40 11.76 -22.63 -18.73
N PRO A 41 12.40 -21.81 -19.57
CA PRO A 41 13.49 -20.96 -19.12
C PRO A 41 12.97 -20.09 -17.97
N ALA A 42 13.68 -20.11 -16.85
CA ALA A 42 13.38 -19.25 -15.72
C ALA A 42 13.39 -17.80 -16.23
N ARG A 43 12.28 -17.09 -16.09
CA ARG A 43 12.23 -15.65 -16.42
C ARG A 43 13.34 -14.98 -15.60
N PRO A 44 14.21 -14.19 -16.22
CA PRO A 44 15.24 -13.49 -15.47
C PRO A 44 14.52 -12.64 -14.38
N TYR A 45 14.94 -12.81 -13.12
CA TYR A 45 14.40 -12.03 -12.02
C TYR A 45 14.61 -10.55 -12.35
N ALA A 46 13.53 -9.76 -12.23
CA ALA A 46 13.64 -8.31 -12.37
C ALA A 46 14.71 -7.76 -11.41
N LYS A 47 15.57 -6.86 -11.91
CA LYS A 47 16.62 -6.23 -11.08
C LYS A 47 15.96 -5.58 -9.86
N ARG A 48 16.44 -5.91 -8.67
CA ARG A 48 16.03 -5.28 -7.41
C ARG A 48 16.65 -3.87 -7.34
N VAL A 49 15.85 -2.94 -6.87
CA VAL A 49 16.28 -1.58 -6.50
C VAL A 49 15.70 -1.30 -5.12
N ASP A 50 16.53 -0.85 -4.20
CA ASP A 50 16.10 -0.41 -2.87
C ASP A 50 16.00 1.12 -2.90
N GLU A 51 14.87 1.66 -2.45
CA GLU A 51 14.61 3.09 -2.31
C GLU A 51 14.23 3.40 -0.87
N VAL A 52 14.82 4.43 -0.31
CA VAL A 52 14.53 4.87 1.05
C VAL A 52 14.01 6.30 1.02
N SER A 53 12.96 6.54 1.77
CA SER A 53 12.33 7.85 1.92
C SER A 53 12.09 8.17 3.39
N ALA A 54 11.86 9.43 3.70
CA ALA A 54 11.52 9.88 5.02
C ALA A 54 10.52 11.05 4.98
N GLY A 55 9.70 11.18 6.03
CA GLY A 55 8.71 12.23 6.17
C GLY A 55 7.80 11.98 7.37
N GLY A 56 6.53 12.40 7.33
CA GLY A 56 5.59 12.06 8.38
C GLY A 56 4.47 13.08 8.61
N LEU A 57 3.86 13.02 9.80
CA LEU A 57 2.73 13.85 10.18
C LEU A 57 3.20 15.09 10.94
N VAL A 58 2.97 16.27 10.38
CA VAL A 58 3.18 17.54 11.08
C VAL A 58 1.89 17.90 11.83
N ILE A 59 2.02 18.17 13.11
CA ILE A 59 0.94 18.69 13.97
C ILE A 59 1.11 20.20 14.08
N ASP A 60 0.04 20.94 13.88
CA ASP A 60 0.01 22.40 13.98
C ASP A 60 0.29 22.89 15.40
N LYS A 61 0.48 24.21 15.58
CA LYS A 61 0.76 24.82 16.87
C LYS A 61 -0.35 24.62 17.90
N SER A 62 -1.58 24.47 17.45
CA SER A 62 -2.74 24.24 18.32
C SER A 62 -2.82 22.79 18.85
N GLY A 63 -2.16 21.83 18.16
CA GLY A 63 -2.27 20.41 18.46
C GLY A 63 -3.54 19.75 17.91
N LEU A 64 -4.32 20.44 17.07
CA LEU A 64 -5.63 19.95 16.61
C LEU A 64 -5.65 19.53 15.14
N GLN A 65 -4.67 19.96 14.36
CA GLN A 65 -4.63 19.72 12.91
C GLN A 65 -3.35 18.99 12.50
N GLY A 66 -3.47 18.16 11.47
CA GLY A 66 -2.37 17.48 10.82
C GLY A 66 -2.23 17.92 9.37
N LEU A 67 -1.00 18.00 8.89
CA LEU A 67 -0.65 18.45 7.55
C LEU A 67 -0.66 17.27 6.57
N LEU A 68 -1.37 17.41 5.46
CA LEU A 68 -1.35 16.46 4.35
C LEU A 68 -0.99 17.15 3.04
N ILE A 69 -0.42 16.37 2.14
CA ILE A 69 -0.21 16.73 0.73
C ILE A 69 -1.18 15.95 -0.15
N GLY A 70 -1.70 16.61 -1.17
CA GLY A 70 -2.59 16.04 -2.16
C GLY A 70 -1.93 15.94 -3.53
N ARG A 71 -1.99 14.76 -4.16
CA ARG A 71 -1.57 14.54 -5.54
C ARG A 71 -2.75 14.05 -6.37
N ARG A 72 -2.90 14.55 -7.60
CA ARG A 72 -3.99 14.13 -8.48
C ARG A 72 -3.91 12.65 -8.79
N ASP A 73 -5.05 11.98 -8.68
CA ASP A 73 -5.17 10.57 -9.07
C ASP A 73 -5.10 10.46 -10.60
N GLN A 74 -3.99 9.98 -11.13
CA GLN A 74 -3.79 9.76 -12.58
C GLN A 74 -4.81 8.79 -13.20
N LYS A 75 -5.56 8.05 -12.38
CA LYS A 75 -6.60 7.11 -12.81
C LYS A 75 -7.99 7.77 -12.82
N ASP A 76 -8.11 8.97 -12.26
CA ASP A 76 -9.36 9.73 -12.31
C ASP A 76 -9.54 10.37 -13.69
N PRO A 77 -10.59 9.98 -14.45
CA PRO A 77 -10.83 10.53 -15.80
C PRO A 77 -11.07 12.03 -15.82
N GLU A 78 -11.57 12.59 -14.71
CA GLU A 78 -11.84 14.02 -14.57
C GLU A 78 -10.63 14.80 -14.02
N GLY A 79 -9.61 14.11 -13.51
CA GLY A 79 -8.40 14.71 -12.94
C GLY A 79 -8.65 15.58 -11.70
N LYS A 80 -9.79 15.41 -11.03
CA LYS A 80 -10.21 16.22 -9.88
C LYS A 80 -9.92 15.59 -8.54
N LYS A 81 -9.84 14.25 -8.52
CA LYS A 81 -9.65 13.50 -7.29
C LYS A 81 -8.23 13.66 -6.78
N LEU A 82 -8.09 14.07 -5.54
CA LEU A 82 -6.81 14.11 -4.83
C LEU A 82 -6.60 12.83 -4.00
N LEU A 83 -5.38 12.35 -4.03
CA LEU A 83 -4.87 11.30 -3.15
C LEU A 83 -4.07 11.98 -2.04
N TRP A 84 -4.66 12.05 -0.86
CA TRP A 84 -4.02 12.65 0.30
C TRP A 84 -3.04 11.66 0.94
N SER A 85 -1.86 12.17 1.31
CA SER A 85 -0.80 11.39 1.97
C SER A 85 0.00 12.26 2.93
N LEU A 86 0.83 11.61 3.72
CA LEU A 86 1.83 12.30 4.54
C LEU A 86 2.94 12.87 3.64
N PRO A 87 3.45 14.09 3.88
CA PRO A 87 4.59 14.65 3.17
C PRO A 87 5.84 13.77 3.39
N LYS A 88 6.56 13.46 2.32
CA LYS A 88 7.76 12.61 2.34
C LYS A 88 8.47 12.58 1.00
N GLY A 89 9.78 12.44 1.03
CA GLY A 89 10.57 12.25 -0.19
C GLY A 89 11.82 11.42 0.04
N HIS A 90 12.70 11.39 -0.95
CA HIS A 90 13.89 10.56 -0.94
C HIS A 90 14.94 11.08 0.04
N ILE A 91 15.68 10.15 0.66
CA ILE A 91 16.86 10.48 1.44
C ILE A 91 18.01 10.72 0.47
N GLU A 92 18.64 11.88 0.54
CA GLU A 92 19.81 12.21 -0.28
C GLU A 92 21.10 11.64 0.31
N GLU A 93 22.15 11.62 -0.51
CA GLU A 93 23.44 11.08 -0.10
C GLU A 93 24.02 11.90 1.08
N GLY A 94 24.32 11.22 2.16
CA GLY A 94 24.85 11.83 3.40
C GLY A 94 23.81 12.32 4.40
N GLU A 95 22.51 12.27 4.06
CA GLU A 95 21.44 12.61 4.99
C GLU A 95 21.08 11.43 5.92
N THR A 96 20.70 11.74 7.15
CA THR A 96 19.96 10.81 7.99
C THR A 96 18.47 10.84 7.65
N PRO A 97 17.68 9.80 8.00
CA PRO A 97 16.23 9.81 7.78
C PRO A 97 15.54 11.04 8.41
N GLU A 98 16.02 11.49 9.57
CA GLU A 98 15.48 12.66 10.28
C GLU A 98 15.74 13.96 9.51
N GLN A 99 16.97 14.11 8.96
CA GLN A 99 17.36 15.30 8.19
C GLN A 99 16.53 15.37 6.90
N ALA A 100 16.44 14.26 6.15
CA ALA A 100 15.63 14.15 4.96
C ALA A 100 14.16 14.45 5.23
N ALA A 101 13.60 13.91 6.33
CA ALA A 101 12.21 14.12 6.69
C ALA A 101 11.88 15.59 6.99
N ILE A 102 12.79 16.32 7.69
CA ILE A 102 12.62 17.75 7.95
C ILE A 102 12.69 18.56 6.65
N ARG A 103 13.66 18.27 5.79
CA ARG A 103 13.82 18.93 4.48
C ARG A 103 12.60 18.71 3.59
N GLU A 104 12.18 17.46 3.41
CA GLU A 104 11.04 17.10 2.54
C GLU A 104 9.73 17.75 3.00
N VAL A 105 9.46 17.75 4.32
CA VAL A 105 8.30 18.47 4.86
C VAL A 105 8.34 19.95 4.49
N ALA A 106 9.49 20.61 4.65
CA ALA A 106 9.63 22.03 4.30
C ALA A 106 9.48 22.28 2.80
N GLU A 107 10.08 21.44 1.94
CA GLU A 107 10.04 21.57 0.48
C GLU A 107 8.63 21.32 -0.07
N GLU A 108 7.97 20.21 0.32
CA GLU A 108 6.65 19.85 -0.19
C GLU A 108 5.52 20.75 0.33
N THR A 109 5.69 21.38 1.50
CA THR A 109 4.57 22.06 2.20
C THR A 109 4.80 23.52 2.54
N GLY A 110 6.04 24.01 2.51
CA GLY A 110 6.43 25.34 2.99
C GLY A 110 6.44 25.48 4.52
N ILE A 111 6.17 24.41 5.26
CA ILE A 111 6.08 24.44 6.73
C ILE A 111 7.41 24.01 7.37
N ASN A 112 7.94 24.85 8.23
CA ASN A 112 9.05 24.52 9.10
C ASN A 112 8.56 23.70 10.30
N SER A 113 9.26 22.64 10.61
CA SER A 113 8.85 21.73 11.67
C SER A 113 10.04 21.09 12.41
N GLN A 114 9.76 20.53 13.56
CA GLN A 114 10.72 19.82 14.39
C GLN A 114 10.18 18.42 14.70
N ILE A 115 11.00 17.40 14.55
CA ILE A 115 10.65 16.03 14.95
C ILE A 115 10.49 15.97 16.46
N THR A 116 9.37 15.38 16.90
CA THR A 116 9.09 15.09 18.31
C THR A 116 9.33 13.64 18.64
N GLN A 117 8.99 12.72 17.72
CA GLN A 117 9.18 11.28 17.91
C GLN A 117 9.06 10.50 16.59
N SER A 118 9.52 9.25 16.62
CA SER A 118 9.31 8.32 15.50
C SER A 118 7.86 7.82 15.49
N LEU A 119 7.24 7.83 14.31
CA LEU A 119 5.91 7.25 14.08
C LEU A 119 6.01 5.78 13.64
N GLY A 120 7.08 5.41 12.95
CA GLY A 120 7.37 4.05 12.49
C GLY A 120 7.86 3.98 11.06
N VAL A 121 7.96 2.76 10.55
CA VAL A 121 8.48 2.47 9.21
C VAL A 121 7.44 1.69 8.41
N ILE A 122 7.29 2.04 7.14
CA ILE A 122 6.48 1.29 6.17
C ILE A 122 7.41 0.71 5.12
N ASP A 123 7.31 -0.60 4.90
CA ASP A 123 8.03 -1.33 3.85
C ASP A 123 7.06 -1.95 2.85
N PHE A 124 7.30 -1.75 1.56
CA PHE A 124 6.50 -2.39 0.52
C PHE A 124 7.27 -2.63 -0.77
N TRP A 125 6.71 -3.50 -1.62
CA TRP A 125 7.28 -3.87 -2.89
C TRP A 125 6.34 -3.51 -4.03
N PHE A 126 6.90 -3.00 -5.13
CA PHE A 126 6.14 -2.76 -6.36
C PHE A 126 7.02 -2.96 -7.59
N MET A 127 6.37 -3.00 -8.75
CA MET A 127 7.06 -3.11 -10.05
C MET A 127 6.99 -1.75 -10.76
N ALA A 128 8.14 -1.24 -11.17
CA ALA A 128 8.23 -0.03 -11.96
C ALA A 128 9.38 -0.13 -12.96
N GLY A 129 9.17 0.26 -14.21
CA GLY A 129 10.20 0.24 -15.25
C GLY A 129 10.87 -1.13 -15.45
N GLY A 130 10.14 -2.24 -15.26
CA GLY A 130 10.68 -3.60 -15.33
C GLY A 130 11.61 -4.00 -14.17
N LYS A 131 11.70 -3.16 -13.14
CA LYS A 131 12.46 -3.41 -11.91
C LYS A 131 11.53 -3.75 -10.76
N ARG A 132 12.02 -4.56 -9.80
CA ARG A 132 11.34 -4.81 -8.54
C ARG A 132 11.87 -3.83 -7.51
N ILE A 133 11.04 -2.88 -7.12
CA ILE A 133 11.39 -1.83 -6.16
C ILE A 133 11.00 -2.28 -4.76
N HIS A 134 11.95 -2.17 -3.82
CA HIS A 134 11.71 -2.26 -2.39
C HIS A 134 11.75 -0.85 -1.83
N LYS A 135 10.62 -0.35 -1.34
CA LYS A 135 10.52 0.99 -0.78
C LYS A 135 10.40 0.91 0.73
N THR A 136 11.32 1.56 1.42
CA THR A 136 11.28 1.77 2.87
C THR A 136 11.01 3.25 3.15
N VAL A 137 10.02 3.55 4.00
CA VAL A 137 9.67 4.94 4.35
C VAL A 137 9.71 5.10 5.86
N HIS A 138 10.61 5.95 6.36
CA HIS A 138 10.69 6.35 7.76
C HIS A 138 9.70 7.48 8.03
N HIS A 139 8.81 7.28 8.99
CA HIS A 139 7.80 8.26 9.37
C HIS A 139 8.04 8.80 10.77
N PHE A 140 7.86 10.12 10.91
CA PHE A 140 8.01 10.83 12.16
C PHE A 140 6.76 11.66 12.48
N ILE A 141 6.59 12.02 13.74
CA ILE A 141 5.67 13.07 14.19
C ILE A 141 6.46 14.34 14.35
N PHE A 142 5.94 15.41 13.81
CA PHE A 142 6.54 16.75 13.87
C PHE A 142 5.60 17.71 14.57
N LYS A 143 6.20 18.73 15.15
CA LYS A 143 5.51 19.94 15.61
C LYS A 143 5.85 21.09 14.67
N GLU A 144 4.83 21.82 14.23
CA GLU A 144 5.01 23.05 13.46
C GLU A 144 5.80 24.09 14.27
N THR A 145 6.80 24.69 13.62
CA THR A 145 7.58 25.81 14.19
C THR A 145 7.33 27.13 13.46
N GLY A 146 6.86 27.08 12.21
CA GLY A 146 6.58 28.27 11.40
C GLY A 146 6.43 27.92 9.92
N GLY A 147 6.56 28.92 9.07
CA GLY A 147 6.37 28.80 7.63
C GLY A 147 4.98 29.21 7.17
N LEU A 148 4.76 29.14 5.87
CA LEU A 148 3.47 29.38 5.22
C LEU A 148 3.19 28.22 4.28
N LEU A 149 1.93 27.77 4.22
CA LEU A 149 1.52 26.72 3.29
C LEU A 149 1.88 27.11 1.85
N ALA A 150 2.69 26.30 1.22
CA ALA A 150 3.10 26.43 -0.17
C ALA A 150 3.36 25.05 -0.75
N ALA A 151 2.49 24.60 -1.65
CA ALA A 151 2.73 23.34 -2.36
C ALA A 151 3.93 23.48 -3.32
N GLN A 152 4.80 22.51 -3.34
CA GLN A 152 5.85 22.40 -4.36
C GLN A 152 5.21 21.96 -5.68
N GLU A 153 4.89 22.89 -6.57
CA GLU A 153 4.08 22.67 -7.78
C GLU A 153 4.56 21.51 -8.69
N SER A 154 5.84 21.14 -8.64
CA SER A 154 6.38 20.03 -9.42
C SER A 154 6.01 18.64 -8.88
N GLU A 155 5.67 18.53 -7.60
CA GLU A 155 5.48 17.25 -6.92
C GLU A 155 4.16 17.12 -6.16
N VAL A 156 3.57 18.25 -5.76
CA VAL A 156 2.36 18.33 -4.92
C VAL A 156 1.35 19.27 -5.56
N ASP A 157 0.14 18.79 -5.78
CA ASP A 157 -0.94 19.62 -6.35
C ASP A 157 -1.60 20.51 -5.30
N GLU A 158 -1.71 20.03 -4.05
CA GLU A 158 -2.36 20.75 -2.94
C GLU A 158 -1.72 20.38 -1.60
N VAL A 159 -1.72 21.31 -0.66
CA VAL A 159 -1.29 21.11 0.72
C VAL A 159 -2.32 21.74 1.65
N GLY A 160 -2.64 21.06 2.76
CA GLY A 160 -3.65 21.56 3.68
C GLY A 160 -3.56 21.00 5.09
N TRP A 161 -4.10 21.79 6.03
CA TRP A 161 -4.30 21.37 7.41
C TRP A 161 -5.67 20.72 7.57
N PHE A 162 -5.73 19.58 8.24
CA PHE A 162 -6.96 18.81 8.46
C PHE A 162 -7.08 18.43 9.93
N PRO A 163 -8.31 18.35 10.47
CA PRO A 163 -8.50 17.88 11.85
C PRO A 163 -7.84 16.52 12.08
N LEU A 164 -7.07 16.36 13.15
CA LEU A 164 -6.36 15.10 13.45
C LEU A 164 -7.31 13.90 13.47
N ALA A 165 -8.54 14.08 13.96
CA ALA A 165 -9.56 13.04 14.00
C ALA A 165 -9.98 12.53 12.60
N GLU A 166 -9.78 13.33 11.56
CA GLU A 166 -10.18 13.00 10.18
C GLU A 166 -9.02 12.42 9.35
N ILE A 167 -7.77 12.55 9.78
CA ILE A 167 -6.56 12.17 9.02
C ILE A 167 -6.65 10.73 8.52
N VAL A 168 -7.00 9.77 9.37
CA VAL A 168 -7.09 8.35 8.98
C VAL A 168 -8.12 8.13 7.86
N GLY A 169 -9.22 8.88 7.89
CA GLY A 169 -10.25 8.83 6.85
C GLY A 169 -9.78 9.38 5.51
N LEU A 170 -9.03 10.48 5.55
CA LEU A 170 -8.56 11.22 4.38
C LEU A 170 -7.40 10.54 3.65
N LEU A 171 -6.46 9.94 4.36
CA LEU A 171 -5.30 9.28 3.75
C LEU A 171 -5.74 8.30 2.65
N ALA A 172 -5.05 8.32 1.52
CA ALA A 172 -5.33 7.43 0.39
C ALA A 172 -4.71 6.03 0.57
N TYR A 173 -3.57 5.94 1.26
CA TYR A 173 -2.77 4.72 1.32
C TYR A 173 -3.06 3.90 2.59
N PRO A 174 -3.42 2.60 2.44
CA PRO A 174 -3.80 1.76 3.57
C PRO A 174 -2.73 1.60 4.65
N ASP A 175 -1.45 1.63 4.27
CA ASP A 175 -0.36 1.44 5.23
C ASP A 175 -0.10 2.70 6.07
N GLU A 176 -0.26 3.90 5.48
CA GLU A 176 -0.28 5.15 6.25
C GLU A 176 -1.46 5.20 7.21
N LYS A 177 -2.67 4.79 6.78
CA LYS A 177 -3.85 4.67 7.67
C LYS A 177 -3.57 3.79 8.87
N LYS A 178 -3.01 2.59 8.64
CA LYS A 178 -2.66 1.65 9.71
C LYS A 178 -1.61 2.24 10.65
N LEU A 179 -0.61 2.92 10.08
CA LEU A 179 0.47 3.52 10.85
C LEU A 179 -0.09 4.59 11.79
N ILE A 180 -0.92 5.51 11.30
CA ILE A 180 -1.56 6.56 12.11
C ILE A 180 -2.48 5.94 13.16
N ALA A 181 -3.36 5.00 12.76
CA ALA A 181 -4.31 4.37 13.67
C ALA A 181 -3.61 3.60 14.81
N LYS A 182 -2.50 2.93 14.53
CA LYS A 182 -1.70 2.22 15.53
C LYS A 182 -1.08 3.17 16.58
N ASN A 183 -0.84 4.40 16.21
CA ASN A 183 -0.18 5.41 17.03
C ASN A 183 -1.16 6.50 17.51
N ALA A 184 -2.47 6.23 17.51
CA ALA A 184 -3.48 7.22 17.88
C ALA A 184 -3.27 7.83 19.28
N GLU A 185 -2.73 7.07 20.23
CA GLU A 185 -2.40 7.54 21.58
C GLU A 185 -1.29 8.61 21.58
N LEU A 186 -0.44 8.64 20.57
CA LEU A 186 0.62 9.65 20.42
C LEU A 186 0.11 10.96 19.80
N LEU A 187 -1.14 10.97 19.35
CA LEU A 187 -1.80 12.10 18.67
C LEU A 187 -2.91 12.71 19.54
N ALA A 188 -3.12 12.18 20.74
CA ALA A 188 -4.17 12.58 21.69
C ALA A 188 -3.72 13.74 22.60
#